data_46831bfffdc09559f55ccdcb0f0b7793
#
_entry.id   46831bfffdc09559f55ccdcb0f0b7793
#
_cell.length_a   1.000
_cell.length_b   1.000
_cell.length_c   1.000
_cell.angle_alpha   90.00
_cell.angle_beta   90.00
_cell.angle_gamma   90.00
#
_symmetry.space_group_name_H-M   'P 1'
#
loop_
_entity.id
_entity.type
_entity.pdbx_description
1 polymer ?
#
loop_
_entity_poly.entity_id
_entity_poly.type
_entity_poly.pdbx_seq_one_letter_code
_entity_poly.pdbx_strand_id
1 'polypeptide(L)'
;MAIDERSEIFAKHVERIERNRDVIAGTRAVKKAGTKYLPCAFKQQAEDDESYQRYKMQVPFYPAASRAHDGFMGMAFRKEPVAELPPRTSQIKSIITNRGDSLERLAKYTFAEAITGHALLVTDHPASSATSLATAIDEGIRPFINLYKFEHILEYTVGIVRNMQKPIRVRLLDNDETVRLYKLDKDGFVVIELYKKVEGSFPPEGAPTQTFKPTDANGNRIVDIPVDPVSLDGEFHPTTGPLDNVVETNLDHYLKQGQLTVLTLYGISPFLFFSGVERGTDIDWVPGGVFCDPEKEAKPYVVSVPADHAIPLEHQLQSLEDRLATLTSRILARHKPVAEAAETEAMRQGAENSVLAMIANSVSEAIEKALQRVAMFLGEEGSVRFQINTDYIPANLDANQIKALLELNQAGRYSDESLFYKLRDGGQYDETLTYDEEKKRIAASTPVEVPVPPTGLASPE
;
A
#
# COMPACT_ATOMS: atom_id res chain seq x y z
N MET A 1 -28.10 15.73 -8.57
CA MET A 1 -26.84 14.99 -8.81
C MET A 1 -27.24 13.60 -9.31
N ALA A 2 -26.63 13.13 -10.40
CA ALA A 2 -26.92 11.76 -10.84
C ALA A 2 -26.41 10.78 -9.78
N ILE A 3 -27.05 9.59 -9.68
CA ILE A 3 -26.72 8.64 -8.61
C ILE A 3 -25.29 8.09 -8.71
N ASP A 4 -24.71 8.10 -9.90
CA ASP A 4 -23.35 7.68 -10.22
C ASP A 4 -22.33 8.84 -10.25
N GLU A 5 -22.78 10.08 -10.04
CA GLU A 5 -21.91 11.24 -9.99
C GLU A 5 -21.13 11.29 -8.66
N ARG A 6 -19.82 11.52 -8.75
CA ARG A 6 -18.96 11.63 -7.57
C ARG A 6 -19.13 12.99 -6.89
N SER A 7 -19.14 12.99 -5.56
CA SER A 7 -19.20 14.25 -4.79
C SER A 7 -17.93 15.08 -4.99
N GLU A 8 -18.03 16.42 -4.86
CA GLU A 8 -16.90 17.34 -5.06
C GLU A 8 -15.69 17.00 -4.17
N ILE A 9 -15.94 16.58 -2.94
CA ILE A 9 -14.88 16.23 -1.99
C ILE A 9 -14.02 15.10 -2.54
N PHE A 10 -14.65 14.05 -3.05
CA PHE A 10 -13.94 12.89 -3.62
C PHE A 10 -13.40 13.18 -5.03
N ALA A 11 -14.10 13.98 -5.84
CA ALA A 11 -13.67 14.32 -7.19
C ALA A 11 -12.32 15.04 -7.21
N LYS A 12 -12.03 15.91 -6.22
CA LYS A 12 -10.74 16.61 -6.09
C LYS A 12 -9.53 15.72 -5.89
N HIS A 13 -9.73 14.50 -5.41
CA HIS A 13 -8.64 13.58 -5.10
C HIS A 13 -8.42 12.48 -6.15
N VAL A 14 -9.31 12.38 -7.16
CA VAL A 14 -9.24 11.33 -8.20
C VAL A 14 -7.89 11.32 -8.89
N GLU A 15 -7.51 12.46 -9.46
CA GLU A 15 -6.26 12.58 -10.23
C GLU A 15 -5.02 12.21 -9.39
N ARG A 16 -4.98 12.65 -8.14
CA ARG A 16 -3.89 12.34 -7.21
C ARG A 16 -3.80 10.84 -6.92
N ILE A 17 -4.91 10.19 -6.60
CA ILE A 17 -4.91 8.77 -6.24
C ILE A 17 -4.65 7.88 -7.47
N GLU A 18 -5.20 8.22 -8.64
CA GLU A 18 -4.86 7.54 -9.89
C GLU A 18 -3.38 7.66 -10.21
N ARG A 19 -2.81 8.87 -10.07
CA ARG A 19 -1.37 9.12 -10.24
C ARG A 19 -0.54 8.22 -9.30
N ASN A 20 -0.88 8.18 -8.01
CA ASN A 20 -0.20 7.33 -7.05
C ASN A 20 -0.27 5.86 -7.47
N ARG A 21 -1.44 5.39 -7.85
CA ARG A 21 -1.66 4.02 -8.29
C ARG A 21 -0.83 3.66 -9.53
N ASP A 22 -0.81 4.54 -10.54
CA ASP A 22 -0.03 4.32 -11.76
C ASP A 22 1.47 4.23 -11.46
N VAL A 23 2.00 5.13 -10.62
CA VAL A 23 3.42 5.19 -10.29
C VAL A 23 3.83 4.03 -9.37
N ILE A 24 3.00 3.65 -8.41
CA ILE A 24 3.20 2.46 -7.55
C ILE A 24 3.16 1.18 -8.40
N ALA A 25 2.27 1.08 -9.40
CA ALA A 25 2.23 -0.05 -10.32
C ALA A 25 3.47 -0.12 -11.24
N GLY A 26 4.27 0.94 -11.30
CA GLY A 26 5.61 0.98 -11.88
C GLY A 26 5.65 1.24 -13.38
N THR A 27 6.79 0.89 -14.00
CA THR A 27 7.16 1.28 -15.37
C THR A 27 6.08 1.02 -16.42
N ARG A 28 5.39 -0.12 -16.33
CA ARG A 28 4.39 -0.49 -17.35
C ARG A 28 3.17 0.42 -17.29
N ALA A 29 2.67 0.74 -16.10
CA ALA A 29 1.51 1.61 -15.91
C ALA A 29 1.84 3.06 -16.30
N VAL A 30 2.98 3.58 -15.86
CA VAL A 30 3.44 4.93 -16.19
C VAL A 30 3.62 5.10 -17.69
N LYS A 31 4.28 4.14 -18.38
CA LYS A 31 4.44 4.19 -19.85
C LYS A 31 3.11 4.02 -20.58
N LYS A 32 2.16 3.26 -20.04
CA LYS A 32 0.81 3.12 -20.60
C LYS A 32 0.03 4.43 -20.52
N ALA A 33 0.18 5.20 -19.45
CA ALA A 33 -0.46 6.50 -19.28
C ALA A 33 0.05 7.58 -20.28
N GLY A 34 1.22 7.35 -20.91
CA GLY A 34 1.72 8.14 -22.02
C GLY A 34 1.91 9.62 -21.69
N THR A 35 1.28 10.50 -22.49
CA THR A 35 1.42 11.95 -22.39
C THR A 35 0.95 12.54 -21.05
N LYS A 36 0.19 11.79 -20.24
CA LYS A 36 -0.20 12.19 -18.88
C LYS A 36 1.03 12.43 -17.99
N TYR A 37 2.08 11.60 -18.13
CA TYR A 37 3.29 11.68 -17.30
C TYR A 37 4.57 12.01 -18.09
N LEU A 38 4.58 11.81 -19.39
CA LEU A 38 5.69 12.16 -20.28
C LEU A 38 5.14 12.96 -21.46
N PRO A 39 5.08 14.29 -21.39
CA PRO A 39 4.64 15.13 -22.52
C PRO A 39 5.49 14.93 -23.75
N CYS A 40 4.92 15.19 -24.92
CA CYS A 40 5.67 15.21 -26.17
C CYS A 40 6.82 16.22 -26.08
N ALA A 41 8.02 15.81 -26.46
CA ALA A 41 9.18 16.69 -26.46
C ALA A 41 9.12 17.70 -27.62
N PHE A 42 8.44 17.36 -28.72
CA PHE A 42 8.31 18.18 -29.92
C PHE A 42 6.90 18.15 -30.48
N LYS A 43 6.58 19.20 -31.26
CA LYS A 43 5.30 19.34 -31.93
C LYS A 43 4.99 18.16 -32.89
N GLN A 44 6.02 17.66 -33.59
CA GLN A 44 5.87 16.51 -34.47
C GLN A 44 5.44 15.22 -33.76
N GLN A 45 5.84 15.01 -32.50
CA GLN A 45 5.42 13.84 -31.71
C GLN A 45 3.94 13.90 -31.31
N ALA A 46 3.32 15.09 -31.31
CA ALA A 46 1.90 15.24 -31.08
C ALA A 46 1.08 14.89 -32.35
N GLU A 47 1.69 14.97 -33.52
CA GLU A 47 1.09 14.70 -34.83
C GLU A 47 1.41 13.27 -35.31
N ASP A 48 2.53 12.67 -34.86
CA ASP A 48 3.03 11.34 -35.20
C ASP A 48 3.16 10.45 -33.95
N ASP A 49 2.19 9.57 -33.76
CA ASP A 49 2.16 8.63 -32.63
C ASP A 49 3.38 7.68 -32.62
N GLU A 50 3.86 7.25 -33.79
CA GLU A 50 5.01 6.34 -33.86
C GLU A 50 6.29 7.00 -33.32
N SER A 51 6.51 8.27 -33.63
CA SER A 51 7.62 9.06 -33.11
C SER A 51 7.54 9.21 -31.60
N TYR A 52 6.34 9.48 -31.05
CA TYR A 52 6.14 9.54 -29.62
C TYR A 52 6.35 8.17 -28.93
N GLN A 53 5.88 7.08 -29.53
CA GLN A 53 6.09 5.73 -28.97
C GLN A 53 7.58 5.37 -28.91
N ARG A 54 8.36 5.69 -29.95
CA ARG A 54 9.82 5.50 -29.95
C ARG A 54 10.49 6.29 -28.83
N TYR A 55 10.15 7.58 -28.69
CA TYR A 55 10.64 8.43 -27.60
C TYR A 55 10.31 7.84 -26.23
N LYS A 56 9.05 7.52 -25.96
CA LYS A 56 8.58 6.94 -24.69
C LYS A 56 9.28 5.61 -24.34
N MET A 57 9.59 4.78 -25.35
CA MET A 57 10.34 3.53 -25.15
C MET A 57 11.77 3.79 -24.67
N GLN A 58 12.43 4.81 -25.19
CA GLN A 58 13.84 5.14 -24.88
C GLN A 58 14.00 5.77 -23.49
N VAL A 59 12.98 6.50 -22.99
CA VAL A 59 13.05 7.14 -21.67
C VAL A 59 12.92 6.10 -20.56
N PRO A 60 13.94 5.85 -19.74
CA PRO A 60 13.84 4.96 -18.60
C PRO A 60 12.99 5.57 -17.49
N PHE A 61 12.18 4.73 -16.83
CA PHE A 61 11.46 5.10 -15.61
C PHE A 61 12.08 4.36 -14.42
N TYR A 62 12.47 5.10 -13.38
CA TYR A 62 13.03 4.54 -12.14
C TYR A 62 11.90 4.26 -11.13
N PRO A 63 11.58 2.99 -10.78
CA PRO A 63 10.39 2.64 -10.00
C PRO A 63 10.60 2.80 -8.47
N ALA A 64 10.97 3.98 -8.00
CA ALA A 64 11.27 4.23 -6.59
C ALA A 64 10.02 4.10 -5.70
N ALA A 65 8.89 4.63 -6.13
CA ALA A 65 7.65 4.55 -5.37
C ALA A 65 7.11 3.12 -5.25
N SER A 66 7.26 2.30 -6.30
CA SER A 66 6.91 0.87 -6.26
C SER A 66 7.74 0.14 -5.20
N ARG A 67 9.05 0.38 -5.16
CA ARG A 67 9.96 -0.22 -4.18
C ARG A 67 9.65 0.24 -2.74
N ALA A 68 9.30 1.51 -2.56
CA ALA A 68 8.88 2.03 -1.27
C ALA A 68 7.59 1.34 -0.78
N HIS A 69 6.58 1.23 -1.66
CA HIS A 69 5.34 0.51 -1.36
C HIS A 69 5.61 -0.94 -0.94
N ASP A 70 6.42 -1.68 -1.71
CA ASP A 70 6.78 -3.07 -1.39
C ASP A 70 7.53 -3.17 -0.06
N GLY A 71 8.36 -2.18 0.25
CA GLY A 71 9.05 -2.07 1.54
C GLY A 71 8.08 -1.90 2.71
N PHE A 72 7.08 -1.02 2.61
CA PHE A 72 6.02 -0.86 3.61
C PHE A 72 5.26 -2.17 3.82
N MET A 73 4.85 -2.83 2.72
CA MET A 73 4.16 -4.11 2.77
C MET A 73 5.01 -5.18 3.46
N GLY A 74 6.30 -5.29 3.09
CA GLY A 74 7.22 -6.28 3.66
C GLY A 74 7.46 -6.09 5.15
N MET A 75 7.52 -4.85 5.64
CA MET A 75 7.68 -4.56 7.07
C MET A 75 6.41 -4.84 7.87
N ALA A 76 5.26 -4.37 7.40
CA ALA A 76 3.98 -4.52 8.09
C ALA A 76 3.57 -6.00 8.24
N PHE A 77 3.85 -6.81 7.21
CA PHE A 77 3.50 -8.24 7.18
C PHE A 77 4.71 -9.16 7.36
N ARG A 78 5.78 -8.67 7.98
CA ARG A 78 6.93 -9.49 8.39
C ARG A 78 6.52 -10.58 9.40
N LYS A 79 5.62 -10.24 10.31
CA LYS A 79 4.94 -11.15 11.23
C LYS A 79 3.47 -11.24 10.82
N GLU A 80 2.87 -12.40 11.04
CA GLU A 80 1.43 -12.55 10.82
C GLU A 80 0.63 -11.62 11.74
N PRO A 81 -0.48 -11.03 11.27
CA PRO A 81 -1.39 -10.26 12.11
C PRO A 81 -1.97 -11.10 13.24
N VAL A 82 -2.05 -10.53 14.42
CA VAL A 82 -2.72 -11.17 15.57
C VAL A 82 -4.22 -10.97 15.43
N ALA A 83 -4.99 -12.05 15.52
CA ALA A 83 -6.44 -12.03 15.44
C ALA A 83 -7.03 -12.90 16.57
N GLU A 84 -7.68 -12.25 17.54
CA GLU A 84 -8.47 -12.90 18.59
C GLU A 84 -9.94 -12.73 18.23
N LEU A 85 -10.61 -13.82 17.89
CA LEU A 85 -11.96 -13.82 17.31
C LEU A 85 -12.88 -14.76 18.09
N PRO A 86 -14.18 -14.39 18.22
CA PRO A 86 -15.19 -15.32 18.71
C PRO A 86 -15.29 -16.60 17.85
N PRO A 87 -15.79 -17.72 18.40
CA PRO A 87 -15.72 -19.02 17.74
C PRO A 87 -16.35 -19.08 16.34
N ARG A 88 -17.52 -18.50 16.12
CA ARG A 88 -18.19 -18.52 14.80
C ARG A 88 -17.49 -17.62 13.80
N THR A 89 -17.07 -16.42 14.23
CA THR A 89 -16.27 -15.50 13.41
C THR A 89 -14.95 -16.13 13.02
N SER A 90 -14.30 -16.88 13.91
CA SER A 90 -13.07 -17.63 13.63
C SER A 90 -13.26 -18.71 12.56
N GLN A 91 -14.42 -19.36 12.47
CA GLN A 91 -14.69 -20.38 11.45
C GLN A 91 -14.68 -19.81 10.02
N ILE A 92 -15.07 -18.55 9.84
CA ILE A 92 -15.14 -17.91 8.52
C ILE A 92 -13.91 -17.04 8.20
N LYS A 93 -12.89 -16.98 9.08
CA LYS A 93 -11.70 -16.15 8.85
C LYS A 93 -10.93 -16.48 7.56
N SER A 94 -11.01 -17.72 7.09
CA SER A 94 -10.38 -18.18 5.85
C SER A 94 -11.11 -17.74 4.58
N ILE A 95 -12.37 -17.33 4.70
CA ILE A 95 -13.26 -16.95 3.61
C ILE A 95 -14.01 -15.64 3.91
N ILE A 96 -13.39 -14.71 4.64
CA ILE A 96 -14.05 -13.52 5.20
C ILE A 96 -14.57 -12.53 4.15
N THR A 97 -14.04 -12.54 2.94
CA THR A 97 -14.49 -11.64 1.86
C THR A 97 -15.58 -12.30 1.01
N ASN A 98 -16.34 -11.53 0.23
CA ASN A 98 -17.29 -12.06 -0.74
C ASN A 98 -16.61 -12.88 -1.85
N ARG A 99 -15.31 -12.65 -2.08
CA ARG A 99 -14.50 -13.38 -3.06
C ARG A 99 -13.91 -14.68 -2.51
N GLY A 100 -14.11 -14.96 -1.20
CA GLY A 100 -13.53 -16.11 -0.52
C GLY A 100 -12.07 -15.92 -0.07
N ASP A 101 -11.57 -14.69 -0.02
CA ASP A 101 -10.22 -14.42 0.48
C ASP A 101 -10.17 -14.51 2.01
N SER A 102 -9.00 -14.88 2.54
CA SER A 102 -8.75 -14.94 3.98
C SER A 102 -8.62 -13.55 4.61
N LEU A 103 -8.75 -13.48 5.93
CA LEU A 103 -8.56 -12.26 6.72
C LEU A 103 -7.17 -11.65 6.52
N GLU A 104 -6.12 -12.48 6.47
CA GLU A 104 -4.76 -12.03 6.21
C GLU A 104 -4.63 -11.37 4.83
N ARG A 105 -5.25 -11.96 3.81
CA ARG A 105 -5.22 -11.41 2.45
C ARG A 105 -6.02 -10.11 2.36
N LEU A 106 -7.17 -10.04 3.03
CA LEU A 106 -7.94 -8.80 3.18
C LEU A 106 -7.09 -7.71 3.83
N ALA A 107 -6.38 -8.04 4.93
CA ALA A 107 -5.51 -7.08 5.62
C ALA A 107 -4.40 -6.53 4.72
N LYS A 108 -3.74 -7.40 3.93
CA LYS A 108 -2.72 -6.99 2.95
C LYS A 108 -3.29 -6.03 1.90
N TYR A 109 -4.45 -6.33 1.35
CA TYR A 109 -5.09 -5.44 0.37
C TYR A 109 -5.54 -4.12 0.99
N THR A 110 -6.12 -4.16 2.18
CA THR A 110 -6.56 -2.96 2.92
C THR A 110 -5.37 -2.05 3.23
N PHE A 111 -4.27 -2.61 3.69
CA PHE A 111 -3.03 -1.87 3.98
C PHE A 111 -2.43 -1.24 2.70
N ALA A 112 -2.39 -1.96 1.59
CA ALA A 112 -1.93 -1.44 0.31
C ALA A 112 -2.78 -0.24 -0.17
N GLU A 113 -4.10 -0.30 0.01
CA GLU A 113 -4.98 0.82 -0.34
C GLU A 113 -4.81 2.02 0.62
N ALA A 114 -4.56 1.78 1.92
CA ALA A 114 -4.22 2.85 2.87
C ALA A 114 -2.93 3.60 2.47
N ILE A 115 -1.91 2.88 1.99
CA ILE A 115 -0.67 3.48 1.48
C ILE A 115 -0.94 4.29 0.20
N THR A 116 -1.80 3.81 -0.69
CA THR A 116 -2.13 4.47 -1.96
C THR A 116 -2.89 5.77 -1.73
N GLY A 117 -3.73 5.82 -0.67
CA GLY A 117 -4.42 7.03 -0.27
C GLY A 117 -5.68 6.81 0.55
N HIS A 118 -6.73 6.19 0.02
CA HIS A 118 -8.01 6.04 0.70
C HIS A 118 -8.83 4.89 0.14
N ALA A 119 -9.51 4.14 1.01
CA ALA A 119 -10.44 3.09 0.67
C ALA A 119 -11.54 2.98 1.74
N LEU A 120 -12.51 2.11 1.54
CA LEU A 120 -13.56 1.80 2.51
C LEU A 120 -13.66 0.29 2.70
N LEU A 121 -13.78 -0.16 3.95
CA LEU A 121 -14.26 -1.49 4.28
C LEU A 121 -15.77 -1.45 4.50
N VAL A 122 -16.47 -2.36 3.88
CA VAL A 122 -17.94 -2.50 3.99
C VAL A 122 -18.24 -3.89 4.49
N THR A 123 -18.91 -3.98 5.64
CA THR A 123 -19.41 -5.25 6.15
C THR A 123 -20.86 -5.46 5.69
N ASP A 124 -21.12 -6.55 5.03
CA ASP A 124 -22.46 -6.87 4.50
C ASP A 124 -22.88 -8.28 4.91
N HIS A 125 -24.18 -8.52 4.95
CA HIS A 125 -24.76 -9.82 5.23
C HIS A 125 -25.96 -10.04 4.31
N PRO A 126 -25.92 -11.05 3.43
CA PRO A 126 -27.08 -11.41 2.61
C PRO A 126 -28.26 -11.85 3.48
N ALA A 127 -29.45 -11.54 3.06
CA ALA A 127 -30.64 -12.06 3.73
C ALA A 127 -30.64 -13.60 3.67
N SER A 128 -30.81 -14.26 4.82
CA SER A 128 -30.78 -15.71 4.96
C SER A 128 -32.06 -16.24 5.55
N SER A 129 -32.53 -17.38 5.01
CA SER A 129 -33.54 -18.23 5.63
C SER A 129 -32.93 -19.49 6.28
N ALA A 130 -31.59 -19.60 6.29
CA ALA A 130 -30.89 -20.75 6.85
C ALA A 130 -31.12 -20.85 8.38
N THR A 131 -31.36 -22.05 8.86
CA THR A 131 -31.62 -22.32 10.27
C THR A 131 -30.39 -22.60 11.10
N SER A 132 -29.22 -22.76 10.45
CA SER A 132 -27.92 -22.95 11.10
C SER A 132 -26.81 -22.25 10.36
N LEU A 133 -25.72 -21.90 11.07
CA LEU A 133 -24.52 -21.30 10.46
C LEU A 133 -23.87 -22.22 9.42
N ALA A 134 -23.84 -23.53 9.67
CA ALA A 134 -23.28 -24.49 8.74
C ALA A 134 -24.05 -24.49 7.42
N THR A 135 -25.40 -24.55 7.49
CA THR A 135 -26.27 -24.46 6.31
C THR A 135 -26.10 -23.13 5.58
N ALA A 136 -26.00 -22.02 6.32
CA ALA A 136 -25.76 -20.70 5.73
C ALA A 136 -24.40 -20.63 5.00
N ILE A 137 -23.35 -21.20 5.56
CA ILE A 137 -22.01 -21.27 4.93
C ILE A 137 -22.06 -22.13 3.66
N ASP A 138 -22.69 -23.31 3.72
CA ASP A 138 -22.85 -24.22 2.57
C ASP A 138 -23.64 -23.57 1.43
N GLU A 139 -24.65 -22.77 1.76
CA GLU A 139 -25.44 -21.99 0.80
C GLU A 139 -24.70 -20.70 0.34
N GLY A 140 -23.50 -20.41 0.87
CA GLY A 140 -22.75 -19.19 0.59
C GLY A 140 -23.31 -17.94 1.28
N ILE A 141 -24.29 -18.11 2.20
CA ILE A 141 -24.95 -17.04 2.93
C ILE A 141 -24.23 -16.85 4.26
N ARG A 142 -23.29 -15.91 4.29
CA ARG A 142 -22.51 -15.54 5.46
C ARG A 142 -22.20 -14.05 5.45
N PRO A 143 -21.95 -13.42 6.59
CA PRO A 143 -21.43 -12.07 6.60
C PRO A 143 -20.04 -12.05 5.94
N PHE A 144 -19.75 -10.96 5.25
CA PHE A 144 -18.48 -10.78 4.57
C PHE A 144 -18.03 -9.30 4.62
N ILE A 145 -16.74 -9.10 4.40
CA ILE A 145 -16.13 -7.78 4.34
C ILE A 145 -15.65 -7.53 2.91
N ASN A 146 -16.09 -6.42 2.32
CA ASN A 146 -15.64 -5.94 1.01
C ASN A 146 -14.75 -4.74 1.15
N LEU A 147 -13.65 -4.73 0.41
CA LEU A 147 -12.78 -3.57 0.25
C LEU A 147 -13.18 -2.81 -1.02
N TYR A 148 -13.63 -1.58 -0.84
CA TYR A 148 -13.88 -0.64 -1.93
C TYR A 148 -12.70 0.29 -2.08
N LYS A 149 -12.06 0.22 -3.25
CA LYS A 149 -11.00 1.14 -3.62
C LYS A 149 -11.57 2.53 -3.87
N PHE A 150 -10.71 3.54 -3.79
CA PHE A 150 -11.11 4.93 -3.97
C PHE A 150 -11.94 5.18 -5.24
N GLU A 151 -11.61 4.51 -6.34
CA GLU A 151 -12.29 4.63 -7.63
C GLU A 151 -13.76 4.23 -7.58
N HIS A 152 -14.13 3.39 -6.62
CA HIS A 152 -15.49 2.92 -6.39
C HIS A 152 -16.26 3.74 -5.35
N ILE A 153 -15.64 4.75 -4.73
CA ILE A 153 -16.29 5.62 -3.75
C ILE A 153 -16.82 6.86 -4.43
N LEU A 154 -18.14 7.02 -4.43
CA LEU A 154 -18.80 8.18 -5.03
C LEU A 154 -19.07 9.28 -4.00
N GLU A 155 -19.45 8.89 -2.79
CA GLU A 155 -19.77 9.83 -1.71
C GLU A 155 -19.59 9.18 -0.35
N TYR A 156 -19.10 9.97 0.61
CA TYR A 156 -19.07 9.63 2.02
C TYR A 156 -19.41 10.89 2.81
N THR A 157 -20.61 10.94 3.36
CA THR A 157 -21.11 12.09 4.11
C THR A 157 -21.25 11.74 5.58
N VAL A 158 -20.69 12.59 6.42
CA VAL A 158 -20.68 12.45 7.89
C VAL A 158 -21.66 13.45 8.49
N GLY A 159 -22.35 13.04 9.52
CA GLY A 159 -23.24 13.90 10.32
C GLY A 159 -23.16 13.56 11.80
N ILE A 160 -23.81 14.40 12.60
CA ILE A 160 -23.89 14.17 14.05
C ILE A 160 -25.12 13.30 14.34
N VAL A 161 -24.90 12.07 14.79
CA VAL A 161 -25.94 11.13 15.20
C VAL A 161 -25.69 10.76 16.66
N ARG A 162 -26.67 11.04 17.56
CA ARG A 162 -26.55 10.75 18.99
C ARG A 162 -25.27 11.32 19.61
N ASN A 163 -24.92 12.57 19.30
CA ASN A 163 -23.72 13.29 19.77
C ASN A 163 -22.37 12.69 19.29
N MET A 164 -22.37 11.83 18.30
CA MET A 164 -21.15 11.29 17.68
C MET A 164 -21.14 11.59 16.19
N GLN A 165 -19.97 11.86 15.64
CA GLN A 165 -19.75 11.93 14.20
C GLN A 165 -19.83 10.52 13.61
N LYS A 166 -20.78 10.30 12.70
CA LYS A 166 -21.01 9.01 12.05
C LYS A 166 -21.36 9.19 10.58
N PRO A 167 -21.10 8.18 9.74
CA PRO A 167 -21.57 8.19 8.36
C PRO A 167 -23.11 8.21 8.35
N ILE A 168 -23.67 9.15 7.62
CA ILE A 168 -25.13 9.27 7.42
C ILE A 168 -25.54 8.92 6.01
N ARG A 169 -24.59 8.95 5.06
CA ARG A 169 -24.82 8.65 3.67
C ARG A 169 -23.51 8.20 3.00
N VAL A 170 -23.52 7.06 2.33
CA VAL A 170 -22.38 6.52 1.58
C VAL A 170 -22.87 5.96 0.27
N ARG A 171 -22.28 6.41 -0.86
CA ARG A 171 -22.56 5.87 -2.21
C ARG A 171 -21.31 5.17 -2.74
N LEU A 172 -21.51 3.96 -3.21
CA LEU A 172 -20.46 3.10 -3.72
C LEU A 172 -20.84 2.55 -5.10
N LEU A 173 -19.86 2.41 -5.95
CA LEU A 173 -20.00 1.75 -7.24
C LEU A 173 -19.59 0.27 -7.06
N ASP A 174 -20.55 -0.65 -7.01
CA ASP A 174 -20.28 -2.09 -6.88
C ASP A 174 -19.59 -2.64 -8.15
N ASN A 175 -20.08 -2.16 -9.29
CA ASN A 175 -19.53 -2.41 -10.63
C ASN A 175 -20.08 -1.34 -11.59
N ASP A 176 -19.68 -1.38 -12.86
CA ASP A 176 -20.09 -0.40 -13.88
C ASP A 176 -21.62 -0.29 -14.10
N GLU A 177 -22.40 -1.24 -13.56
CA GLU A 177 -23.84 -1.33 -13.75
C GLU A 177 -24.64 -1.13 -12.46
N THR A 178 -23.99 -1.06 -11.30
CA THR A 178 -24.67 -1.05 -9.99
C THR A 178 -24.08 -0.04 -9.04
N VAL A 179 -24.89 0.90 -8.57
CA VAL A 179 -24.57 1.82 -7.46
C VAL A 179 -25.33 1.38 -6.21
N ARG A 180 -24.62 1.34 -5.11
CA ARG A 180 -25.14 1.02 -3.77
C ARG A 180 -25.12 2.29 -2.90
N LEU A 181 -26.28 2.62 -2.34
CA LEU A 181 -26.45 3.75 -1.43
C LEU A 181 -26.82 3.24 -0.03
N TYR A 182 -25.97 3.53 0.93
CA TYR A 182 -26.27 3.42 2.36
C TYR A 182 -26.74 4.76 2.88
N LYS A 183 -27.87 4.80 3.58
CA LYS A 183 -28.38 6.01 4.22
C LYS A 183 -29.15 5.66 5.50
N LEU A 184 -29.32 6.67 6.36
CA LEU A 184 -30.21 6.55 7.51
C LEU A 184 -31.63 7.01 7.12
N ASP A 185 -32.64 6.27 7.58
CA ASP A 185 -34.03 6.71 7.47
C ASP A 185 -34.39 7.79 8.51
N LYS A 186 -35.65 8.23 8.53
CA LYS A 186 -36.12 9.27 9.45
C LYS A 186 -36.03 8.86 10.91
N ASP A 187 -36.05 7.54 11.18
CA ASP A 187 -35.98 6.96 12.53
C ASP A 187 -34.52 6.66 12.92
N GLY A 188 -33.55 6.93 12.05
CA GLY A 188 -32.11 6.74 12.29
C GLY A 188 -31.64 5.30 12.06
N PHE A 189 -32.38 4.49 11.30
CA PHE A 189 -31.99 3.14 10.92
C PHE A 189 -31.38 3.09 9.52
N VAL A 190 -30.48 2.14 9.33
CA VAL A 190 -29.82 1.93 8.02
C VAL A 190 -30.82 1.40 6.99
N VAL A 191 -30.75 2.00 5.80
CA VAL A 191 -31.42 1.57 4.58
C VAL A 191 -30.37 1.45 3.49
N ILE A 192 -30.40 0.36 2.76
CA ILE A 192 -29.52 0.09 1.62
C ILE A 192 -30.37 0.11 0.36
N GLU A 193 -30.04 0.97 -0.59
CA GLU A 193 -30.69 1.08 -1.88
C GLU A 193 -29.72 0.69 -2.99
N LEU A 194 -30.17 -0.17 -3.89
CA LEU A 194 -29.45 -0.57 -5.10
C LEU A 194 -30.07 0.11 -6.32
N TYR A 195 -29.21 0.70 -7.13
CA TYR A 195 -29.55 1.33 -8.39
C TYR A 195 -28.82 0.57 -9.51
N LYS A 196 -29.56 -0.17 -10.34
CA LYS A 196 -29.00 -0.86 -11.49
C LYS A 196 -29.28 -0.07 -12.76
N LYS A 197 -28.32 -0.05 -13.68
CA LYS A 197 -28.51 0.54 -15.01
C LYS A 197 -29.67 -0.13 -15.74
N VAL A 198 -30.52 0.66 -16.34
CA VAL A 198 -31.59 0.25 -17.23
C VAL A 198 -31.36 0.96 -18.54
N GLU A 199 -31.26 0.22 -19.64
CA GLU A 199 -30.99 0.76 -20.99
C GLU A 199 -29.76 1.70 -21.04
N GLY A 200 -28.70 1.33 -20.30
CA GLY A 200 -27.43 2.08 -20.27
C GLY A 200 -27.38 3.31 -19.35
N SER A 201 -28.47 3.63 -18.66
CA SER A 201 -28.55 4.76 -17.74
C SER A 201 -28.95 4.33 -16.34
N PHE A 202 -28.43 5.01 -15.31
CA PHE A 202 -28.88 4.81 -13.94
C PHE A 202 -30.23 5.53 -13.71
N PRO A 203 -31.15 4.89 -12.94
CA PRO A 203 -32.38 5.56 -12.53
C PRO A 203 -32.06 6.77 -11.64
N PRO A 204 -32.97 7.78 -11.59
CA PRO A 204 -32.76 8.95 -10.73
C PRO A 204 -32.75 8.53 -9.25
N GLU A 205 -32.07 9.35 -8.44
CA GLU A 205 -32.09 9.19 -6.99
C GLU A 205 -33.53 9.23 -6.45
N GLY A 206 -33.86 8.27 -5.56
CA GLY A 206 -35.20 8.10 -5.02
C GLY A 206 -36.06 7.05 -5.75
N ALA A 207 -35.57 6.50 -6.87
CA ALA A 207 -36.19 5.37 -7.59
C ALA A 207 -35.25 4.15 -7.62
N PRO A 208 -34.90 3.55 -6.45
CA PRO A 208 -34.01 2.41 -6.40
C PRO A 208 -34.63 1.17 -7.04
N THR A 209 -33.78 0.33 -7.65
CA THR A 209 -34.21 -0.97 -8.20
C THR A 209 -34.59 -1.95 -7.06
N GLN A 210 -33.87 -1.86 -5.94
CA GLN A 210 -34.12 -2.69 -4.75
C GLN A 210 -33.81 -1.89 -3.49
N THR A 211 -34.54 -2.18 -2.39
CA THR A 211 -34.32 -1.57 -1.08
C THR A 211 -34.25 -2.65 -0.02
N PHE A 212 -33.22 -2.58 0.83
CA PHE A 212 -33.00 -3.49 1.94
C PHE A 212 -32.99 -2.74 3.26
N LYS A 213 -33.50 -3.38 4.29
CA LYS A 213 -33.47 -2.89 5.69
C LYS A 213 -32.72 -3.94 6.51
N PRO A 214 -31.38 -3.80 6.65
CA PRO A 214 -30.58 -4.81 7.31
C PRO A 214 -30.92 -4.92 8.79
N THR A 215 -30.85 -6.16 9.31
CA THR A 215 -31.08 -6.50 10.72
C THR A 215 -29.88 -7.28 11.27
N ASP A 216 -29.68 -7.21 12.59
CA ASP A 216 -28.74 -8.07 13.30
C ASP A 216 -29.29 -9.52 13.42
N ALA A 217 -28.52 -10.41 14.05
CA ALA A 217 -28.91 -11.78 14.28
C ALA A 217 -30.18 -11.94 15.15
N ASN A 218 -30.54 -10.92 15.93
CA ASN A 218 -31.72 -10.89 16.79
C ASN A 218 -32.94 -10.28 16.10
N GLY A 219 -32.81 -9.87 14.82
CA GLY A 219 -33.85 -9.21 14.05
C GLY A 219 -34.01 -7.70 14.33
N ASN A 220 -33.12 -7.09 15.11
CA ASN A 220 -33.14 -5.65 15.34
C ASN A 220 -32.57 -4.91 14.14
N ARG A 221 -33.17 -3.77 13.81
CA ARG A 221 -32.67 -2.92 12.72
C ARG A 221 -31.35 -2.25 13.11
N ILE A 222 -30.42 -2.20 12.14
CA ILE A 222 -29.07 -1.61 12.33
C ILE A 222 -29.17 -0.09 12.33
N VAL A 223 -28.45 0.53 13.26
CA VAL A 223 -28.42 1.99 13.45
C VAL A 223 -27.17 2.66 12.89
N ASP A 224 -26.09 1.90 12.69
CA ASP A 224 -24.82 2.42 12.17
C ASP A 224 -24.55 1.87 10.78
N ILE A 225 -24.24 2.75 9.82
CA ILE A 225 -23.87 2.33 8.46
C ILE A 225 -22.61 1.47 8.55
N PRO A 226 -22.61 0.22 8.04
CA PRO A 226 -21.51 -0.73 8.23
C PRO A 226 -20.33 -0.47 7.29
N VAL A 227 -19.78 0.74 7.35
CA VAL A 227 -18.70 1.20 6.49
C VAL A 227 -17.62 1.88 7.33
N ASP A 228 -16.36 1.44 7.17
CA ASP A 228 -15.20 1.95 7.88
C ASP A 228 -14.19 2.57 6.91
N PRO A 229 -13.71 3.80 7.19
CA PRO A 229 -12.68 4.43 6.37
C PRO A 229 -11.33 3.74 6.57
N VAL A 230 -10.56 3.67 5.49
CA VAL A 230 -9.21 3.15 5.42
C VAL A 230 -8.31 4.23 4.83
N SER A 231 -7.50 4.84 5.66
CA SER A 231 -6.56 5.90 5.29
C SER A 231 -5.36 5.88 6.24
N LEU A 232 -4.36 6.76 6.01
CA LEU A 232 -3.19 6.91 6.88
C LEU A 232 -3.56 7.14 8.36
N ASP A 233 -4.57 7.96 8.59
CA ASP A 233 -4.99 8.49 9.89
C ASP A 233 -6.41 8.06 10.33
N GLY A 234 -7.08 7.23 9.53
CA GLY A 234 -8.45 6.78 9.79
C GLY A 234 -9.53 7.86 9.52
N GLU A 235 -9.15 8.97 8.88
CA GLU A 235 -10.08 10.04 8.57
C GLU A 235 -11.16 9.61 7.55
N PHE A 236 -12.33 10.19 7.68
CA PHE A 236 -13.48 9.89 6.83
C PHE A 236 -13.30 10.33 5.37
N HIS A 237 -12.51 11.35 5.16
CA HIS A 237 -12.23 11.91 3.84
C HIS A 237 -10.78 11.66 3.42
N PRO A 238 -10.49 11.60 2.12
CA PRO A 238 -9.14 11.39 1.65
C PRO A 238 -8.19 12.49 2.12
N THR A 239 -7.09 12.09 2.74
CA THR A 239 -5.97 12.94 3.16
C THR A 239 -4.73 12.67 2.30
N THR A 240 -3.64 13.36 2.58
CA THR A 240 -2.37 13.16 1.87
C THR A 240 -1.83 11.75 2.16
N GLY A 241 -1.47 11.01 1.13
CA GLY A 241 -0.91 9.67 1.27
C GLY A 241 0.58 9.69 1.67
N PRO A 242 1.06 8.62 2.32
CA PRO A 242 2.45 8.54 2.78
C PRO A 242 3.47 8.55 1.63
N LEU A 243 3.07 8.12 0.44
CA LEU A 243 3.93 8.07 -0.75
C LEU A 243 3.74 9.26 -1.71
N ASP A 244 2.86 10.22 -1.43
CA ASP A 244 2.57 11.33 -2.36
C ASP A 244 3.85 12.07 -2.80
N ASN A 245 4.72 12.43 -1.85
CA ASN A 245 5.97 13.12 -2.13
C ASN A 245 6.97 12.26 -2.92
N VAL A 246 7.00 10.95 -2.66
CA VAL A 246 7.83 9.99 -3.42
C VAL A 246 7.35 9.91 -4.86
N VAL A 247 6.03 9.80 -5.05
CA VAL A 247 5.37 9.74 -6.36
C VAL A 247 5.66 11.00 -7.18
N GLU A 248 5.51 12.19 -6.59
CA GLU A 248 5.81 13.46 -7.24
C GLU A 248 7.27 13.57 -7.66
N THR A 249 8.19 13.30 -6.74
CA THR A 249 9.64 13.32 -7.04
C THR A 249 10.01 12.28 -8.11
N ASN A 250 9.34 11.12 -8.11
CA ASN A 250 9.56 10.07 -9.10
C ASN A 250 9.11 10.48 -10.53
N LEU A 251 8.01 11.22 -10.63
CA LEU A 251 7.54 11.77 -11.90
C LEU A 251 8.43 12.93 -12.38
N ASP A 252 8.89 13.79 -11.48
CA ASP A 252 9.87 14.84 -11.82
C ASP A 252 11.16 14.23 -12.39
N HIS A 253 11.65 13.15 -11.76
CA HIS A 253 12.79 12.40 -12.29
C HIS A 253 12.51 11.87 -13.70
N TYR A 254 11.32 11.29 -13.94
CA TYR A 254 10.95 10.77 -15.26
C TYR A 254 10.89 11.85 -16.34
N LEU A 255 10.37 13.04 -16.01
CA LEU A 255 10.35 14.19 -16.90
C LEU A 255 11.78 14.68 -17.24
N LYS A 256 12.66 14.78 -16.25
CA LYS A 256 14.05 15.17 -16.45
C LYS A 256 14.83 14.14 -17.27
N GLN A 257 14.55 12.86 -17.03
CA GLN A 257 15.11 11.77 -17.82
C GLN A 257 14.68 11.84 -19.28
N GLY A 258 13.42 12.23 -19.53
CA GLY A 258 12.93 12.50 -20.89
C GLY A 258 13.69 13.65 -21.58
N GLN A 259 13.94 14.75 -20.87
CA GLN A 259 14.71 15.88 -21.36
C GLN A 259 16.15 15.49 -21.70
N LEU A 260 16.81 14.73 -20.81
CA LEU A 260 18.18 14.23 -21.05
C LEU A 260 18.22 13.28 -22.25
N THR A 261 17.25 12.38 -22.40
CA THR A 261 17.14 11.46 -23.54
C THR A 261 17.09 12.23 -24.86
N VAL A 262 16.27 13.29 -24.92
CA VAL A 262 16.17 14.16 -26.09
C VAL A 262 17.50 14.85 -26.39
N LEU A 263 18.11 15.45 -25.37
CA LEU A 263 19.39 16.15 -25.53
C LEU A 263 20.49 15.22 -26.01
N THR A 264 20.54 13.98 -25.50
CA THR A 264 21.48 12.94 -25.92
C THR A 264 21.25 12.54 -27.38
N LEU A 265 19.99 12.38 -27.81
CA LEU A 265 19.67 12.08 -29.22
C LEU A 265 20.17 13.15 -30.16
N TYR A 266 20.03 14.44 -29.81
CA TYR A 266 20.56 15.54 -30.60
C TYR A 266 22.09 15.61 -30.60
N GLY A 267 22.72 15.24 -29.49
CA GLY A 267 24.18 15.18 -29.41
C GLY A 267 24.80 14.09 -30.28
N ILE A 268 24.08 12.94 -30.39
CA ILE A 268 24.52 11.78 -31.20
C ILE A 268 24.23 11.99 -32.70
N SER A 269 23.15 12.71 -33.03
CA SER A 269 22.70 12.95 -34.41
C SER A 269 22.75 14.45 -34.70
N PRO A 270 23.93 15.02 -35.00
CA PRO A 270 24.07 16.44 -35.25
C PRO A 270 23.26 16.85 -36.48
N PHE A 271 22.75 18.08 -36.45
CA PHE A 271 22.07 18.65 -37.63
C PHE A 271 23.10 19.01 -38.69
N LEU A 272 22.85 18.55 -39.90
CA LEU A 272 23.62 18.98 -41.06
C LEU A 272 22.87 20.15 -41.72
N PHE A 273 23.55 21.28 -41.83
CA PHE A 273 23.06 22.42 -42.58
C PHE A 273 23.87 22.54 -43.87
N PHE A 274 23.21 22.50 -44.99
CA PHE A 274 23.82 22.71 -46.30
C PHE A 274 23.49 24.11 -46.81
N SER A 275 24.49 24.87 -47.11
CA SER A 275 24.35 26.16 -47.80
C SER A 275 24.74 25.99 -49.27
N GLY A 276 23.94 26.55 -50.18
CA GLY A 276 24.21 26.45 -51.63
C GLY A 276 23.48 25.29 -52.34
N VAL A 277 22.65 24.53 -51.61
CA VAL A 277 21.81 23.45 -52.14
C VAL A 277 20.39 23.92 -52.29
N GLU A 278 19.71 23.60 -53.37
CA GLU A 278 18.32 23.99 -53.62
C GLU A 278 17.37 23.30 -52.64
N ARG A 279 16.38 24.04 -52.15
CA ARG A 279 15.42 23.51 -51.15
C ARG A 279 14.60 22.37 -51.76
N GLY A 280 14.67 21.16 -51.17
CA GLY A 280 13.95 19.98 -51.62
C GLY A 280 14.82 18.96 -52.34
N THR A 281 16.16 19.21 -52.47
CA THR A 281 17.10 18.20 -52.95
C THR A 281 17.11 17.02 -52.00
N ASP A 282 16.87 15.84 -52.49
CA ASP A 282 16.91 14.60 -51.71
C ASP A 282 18.38 14.26 -51.38
N ILE A 283 18.72 14.32 -50.11
CA ILE A 283 20.06 14.05 -49.61
C ILE A 283 20.03 12.76 -48.84
N ASP A 284 20.52 11.69 -49.43
CA ASP A 284 20.72 10.39 -48.75
C ASP A 284 21.83 10.53 -47.69
N TRP A 285 21.44 10.79 -46.45
CA TRP A 285 22.39 10.85 -45.35
C TRP A 285 22.41 9.53 -44.58
N VAL A 286 23.60 8.91 -44.56
CA VAL A 286 23.89 7.74 -43.72
C VAL A 286 25.02 8.10 -42.76
N PRO A 287 24.95 7.78 -41.46
CA PRO A 287 26.06 8.01 -40.54
C PRO A 287 27.35 7.39 -41.06
N GLY A 288 28.40 8.22 -41.24
CA GLY A 288 29.67 7.82 -41.83
C GLY A 288 29.69 7.83 -43.38
N GLY A 289 28.61 8.23 -44.02
CA GLY A 289 28.55 8.40 -45.47
C GLY A 289 29.31 9.63 -45.95
N VAL A 290 29.83 9.60 -47.18
CA VAL A 290 30.48 10.73 -47.83
C VAL A 290 29.46 11.38 -48.76
N PHE A 291 29.18 12.66 -48.53
CA PHE A 291 28.35 13.46 -49.43
C PHE A 291 29.24 14.18 -50.46
N CYS A 292 28.94 14.06 -51.72
CA CYS A 292 29.61 14.74 -52.81
C CYS A 292 28.58 15.60 -53.57
N ASP A 293 28.71 16.92 -53.49
CA ASP A 293 27.91 17.86 -54.30
C ASP A 293 28.81 18.47 -55.37
N PRO A 294 28.41 18.47 -56.63
CA PRO A 294 29.18 19.04 -57.73
C PRO A 294 29.20 20.58 -57.74
N GLU A 295 28.36 21.26 -56.96
CA GLU A 295 28.33 22.72 -56.86
C GLU A 295 29.49 23.26 -56.04
N LYS A 296 30.30 24.18 -56.62
CA LYS A 296 31.52 24.74 -56.03
C LYS A 296 31.29 25.53 -54.74
N GLU A 297 30.09 25.96 -54.43
CA GLU A 297 29.74 26.78 -53.28
C GLU A 297 28.98 26.00 -52.19
N ALA A 298 28.65 24.75 -52.39
CA ALA A 298 28.01 23.92 -51.40
C ALA A 298 28.95 23.67 -50.19
N LYS A 299 28.51 24.05 -49.01
CA LYS A 299 29.27 23.84 -47.76
C LYS A 299 28.40 23.17 -46.73
N PRO A 300 28.80 21.98 -46.22
CA PRO A 300 28.16 21.36 -45.11
C PRO A 300 28.62 22.04 -43.79
N TYR A 301 27.67 22.38 -42.95
CA TYR A 301 27.93 22.80 -41.57
C TYR A 301 27.31 21.77 -40.64
N VAL A 302 28.12 21.34 -39.67
CA VAL A 302 27.64 20.48 -38.61
C VAL A 302 27.19 21.36 -37.45
N VAL A 303 25.90 21.35 -37.13
CA VAL A 303 25.36 22.02 -35.97
C VAL A 303 25.13 20.96 -34.88
N SER A 304 25.99 20.92 -33.91
CA SER A 304 25.88 20.01 -32.76
C SER A 304 25.46 20.79 -31.50
N VAL A 305 24.71 20.16 -30.64
CA VAL A 305 24.46 20.69 -29.30
C VAL A 305 25.68 20.37 -28.44
N PRO A 306 26.33 21.37 -27.80
CA PRO A 306 27.49 21.11 -26.95
C PRO A 306 27.12 20.13 -25.82
N ALA A 307 28.01 19.18 -25.53
CA ALA A 307 27.80 18.18 -24.48
C ALA A 307 27.61 18.81 -23.09
N ASP A 308 28.18 19.98 -22.86
CA ASP A 308 28.10 20.70 -21.59
C ASP A 308 26.65 21.08 -21.21
N HIS A 309 25.73 21.10 -22.19
CA HIS A 309 24.30 21.35 -21.92
C HIS A 309 23.61 20.17 -21.18
N ALA A 310 24.20 18.97 -21.22
CA ALA A 310 23.71 17.80 -20.48
C ALA A 310 24.06 17.87 -18.98
N ILE A 311 25.18 18.49 -18.61
CA ILE A 311 25.70 18.53 -17.23
C ILE A 311 24.68 19.05 -16.20
N PRO A 312 23.97 20.17 -16.44
CA PRO A 312 22.96 20.65 -15.47
C PRO A 312 21.80 19.68 -15.29
N LEU A 313 21.40 18.96 -16.35
CA LEU A 313 20.33 17.96 -16.26
C LEU A 313 20.80 16.71 -15.51
N GLU A 314 22.02 16.26 -15.73
CA GLU A 314 22.61 15.14 -14.99
C GLU A 314 22.72 15.47 -13.50
N HIS A 315 23.15 16.69 -13.13
CA HIS A 315 23.16 17.14 -11.73
C HIS A 315 21.76 17.19 -11.11
N GLN A 316 20.74 17.65 -11.88
CA GLN A 316 19.37 17.64 -11.40
C GLN A 316 18.84 16.22 -11.20
N LEU A 317 19.13 15.30 -12.13
CA LEU A 317 18.78 13.89 -11.99
C LEU A 317 19.42 13.27 -10.78
N GLN A 318 20.73 13.46 -10.57
CA GLN A 318 21.42 12.96 -9.39
C GLN A 318 20.81 13.51 -8.10
N SER A 319 20.48 14.81 -8.04
CA SER A 319 19.81 15.41 -6.89
C SER A 319 18.42 14.80 -6.63
N LEU A 320 17.66 14.49 -7.68
CA LEU A 320 16.36 13.81 -7.55
C LEU A 320 16.53 12.35 -7.12
N GLU A 321 17.52 11.64 -7.61
CA GLU A 321 17.86 10.28 -7.18
C GLU A 321 18.27 10.25 -5.70
N ASP A 322 19.12 11.20 -5.24
CA ASP A 322 19.50 11.33 -3.85
C ASP A 322 18.30 11.66 -2.95
N ARG A 323 17.38 12.50 -3.44
CA ARG A 323 16.11 12.79 -2.77
C ARG A 323 15.21 11.56 -2.71
N LEU A 324 15.05 10.85 -3.81
CA LEU A 324 14.30 9.58 -3.85
C LEU A 324 14.95 8.54 -2.94
N ALA A 325 16.28 8.40 -2.97
CA ALA A 325 17.02 7.52 -2.08
C ALA A 325 16.79 7.92 -0.61
N THR A 326 16.80 9.21 -0.29
CA THR A 326 16.51 9.71 1.05
C THR A 326 15.06 9.39 1.46
N LEU A 327 14.09 9.62 0.59
CA LEU A 327 12.67 9.36 0.85
C LEU A 327 12.35 7.85 0.94
N THR A 328 13.04 7.01 0.18
CA THR A 328 12.79 5.57 0.11
C THR A 328 13.75 4.73 0.97
N SER A 329 15.01 5.14 1.14
CA SER A 329 16.00 4.41 1.92
C SER A 329 15.69 4.47 3.41
N ARG A 330 15.08 5.53 3.86
CA ARG A 330 14.53 5.63 5.20
C ARG A 330 13.55 4.48 5.48
N ILE A 331 12.86 4.00 4.44
CA ILE A 331 11.89 2.91 4.54
C ILE A 331 12.54 1.53 4.33
N LEU A 332 13.61 1.45 3.52
CA LEU A 332 14.13 0.18 2.98
C LEU A 332 15.53 -0.22 3.50
N ALA A 333 16.27 0.69 4.12
CA ALA A 333 17.67 0.40 4.38
C ALA A 333 17.92 -0.47 5.61
N ARG A 334 18.27 -1.70 5.36
CA ARG A 334 19.32 -2.37 6.14
C ARG A 334 20.65 -1.70 5.77
N HIS A 335 21.10 -0.73 6.52
CA HIS A 335 22.28 0.01 6.16
C HIS A 335 23.60 -0.68 6.49
N LYS A 336 24.55 -0.55 5.52
CA LYS A 336 25.97 -0.58 5.83
C LYS A 336 26.27 0.65 6.71
N PRO A 337 26.95 0.51 7.84
CA PRO A 337 27.25 1.62 8.71
C PRO A 337 28.35 2.47 8.06
N VAL A 338 27.97 3.59 7.48
CA VAL A 338 28.84 4.76 7.44
C VAL A 338 28.61 5.44 8.79
N ALA A 339 29.68 5.75 9.51
CA ALA A 339 29.67 6.22 10.88
C ALA A 339 28.95 7.56 11.06
N GLU A 340 27.62 7.52 11.08
CA GLU A 340 26.79 8.55 11.72
C GLU A 340 26.52 8.10 13.16
N ALA A 341 26.41 9.06 14.08
CA ALA A 341 26.21 8.73 15.48
C ALA A 341 24.97 7.86 15.66
N ALA A 342 25.09 6.73 16.35
CA ALA A 342 24.03 5.74 16.57
C ALA A 342 22.71 6.36 17.12
N GLU A 343 22.80 7.50 17.78
CA GLU A 343 21.67 8.24 18.35
C GLU A 343 20.81 8.95 17.28
N THR A 344 21.45 9.46 16.22
CA THR A 344 20.76 10.11 15.10
C THR A 344 20.03 9.08 14.22
N GLU A 345 20.64 7.91 14.05
CA GLU A 345 20.04 6.79 13.33
C GLU A 345 18.82 6.21 14.09
N ALA A 346 18.91 6.04 15.41
CA ALA A 346 17.81 5.60 16.25
C ALA A 346 16.63 6.59 16.25
N MET A 347 16.89 7.91 16.23
CA MET A 347 15.85 8.92 16.11
C MET A 347 15.16 8.91 14.74
N ARG A 348 15.90 8.70 13.66
CA ARG A 348 15.35 8.59 12.30
C ARG A 348 14.46 7.35 12.17
N GLN A 349 14.95 6.19 12.59
CA GLN A 349 14.20 4.93 12.59
C GLN A 349 12.95 5.02 13.46
N GLY A 350 12.99 5.72 14.58
CA GLY A 350 11.84 5.98 15.44
C GLY A 350 10.74 6.79 14.75
N ALA A 351 11.09 7.79 13.94
CA ALA A 351 10.13 8.62 13.23
C ALA A 351 9.44 7.87 12.06
N GLU A 352 10.19 7.07 11.32
CA GLU A 352 9.67 6.29 10.19
C GLU A 352 8.82 5.11 10.64
N ASN A 353 9.23 4.45 11.69
CA ASN A 353 8.42 3.44 12.36
C ASN A 353 7.10 4.05 12.87
N SER A 354 7.05 5.34 13.20
CA SER A 354 5.82 5.98 13.63
C SER A 354 4.78 6.12 12.52
N VAL A 355 5.19 6.48 11.29
CA VAL A 355 4.26 6.59 10.13
C VAL A 355 3.71 5.22 9.74
N LEU A 356 4.60 4.22 9.64
CA LEU A 356 4.19 2.85 9.32
C LEU A 356 3.26 2.27 10.41
N ALA A 357 3.57 2.54 11.68
CA ALA A 357 2.74 2.15 12.80
C ALA A 357 1.38 2.85 12.80
N MET A 358 1.31 4.14 12.41
CA MET A 358 0.03 4.85 12.23
C MET A 358 -0.84 4.14 11.21
N ILE A 359 -0.30 3.81 10.04
CA ILE A 359 -1.05 3.08 9.00
C ILE A 359 -1.50 1.72 9.53
N ALA A 360 -0.59 0.96 10.16
CA ALA A 360 -0.90 -0.36 10.68
C ALA A 360 -2.00 -0.31 11.75
N ASN A 361 -1.97 0.67 12.64
CA ASN A 361 -2.99 0.87 13.68
C ASN A 361 -4.32 1.30 13.07
N SER A 362 -4.34 2.27 12.14
CA SER A 362 -5.55 2.74 11.47
C SER A 362 -6.23 1.59 10.70
N VAL A 363 -5.47 0.81 9.94
CA VAL A 363 -5.99 -0.35 9.21
C VAL A 363 -6.47 -1.44 10.16
N SER A 364 -5.73 -1.68 11.26
CA SER A 364 -6.13 -2.67 12.28
C SER A 364 -7.46 -2.29 12.91
N GLU A 365 -7.64 -1.02 13.28
CA GLU A 365 -8.90 -0.51 13.84
C GLU A 365 -10.07 -0.63 12.87
N ALA A 366 -9.87 -0.32 11.59
CA ALA A 366 -10.91 -0.46 10.56
C ALA A 366 -11.32 -1.93 10.37
N ILE A 367 -10.35 -2.85 10.32
CA ILE A 367 -10.62 -4.30 10.21
C ILE A 367 -11.28 -4.82 11.48
N GLU A 368 -10.85 -4.37 12.67
CA GLU A 368 -11.45 -4.77 13.95
C GLU A 368 -12.93 -4.36 14.02
N LYS A 369 -13.26 -3.11 13.64
CA LYS A 369 -14.65 -2.63 13.54
C LYS A 369 -15.48 -3.45 12.56
N ALA A 370 -14.92 -3.78 11.39
CA ALA A 370 -15.58 -4.62 10.41
C ALA A 370 -15.84 -6.04 10.95
N LEU A 371 -14.87 -6.63 11.66
CA LEU A 371 -15.00 -7.94 12.29
C LEU A 371 -16.01 -7.95 13.47
N GLN A 372 -16.09 -6.85 14.24
CA GLN A 372 -17.12 -6.68 15.28
C GLN A 372 -18.52 -6.72 14.67
N ARG A 373 -18.72 -6.12 13.48
CA ARG A 373 -20.00 -6.21 12.76
C ARG A 373 -20.27 -7.62 12.21
N VAL A 374 -19.23 -8.32 11.75
CA VAL A 374 -19.36 -9.73 11.38
C VAL A 374 -19.85 -10.56 12.58
N ALA A 375 -19.25 -10.38 13.76
CA ALA A 375 -19.67 -11.05 14.98
C ALA A 375 -21.13 -10.70 15.36
N MET A 376 -21.50 -9.42 15.27
CA MET A 376 -22.88 -8.96 15.47
C MET A 376 -23.87 -9.66 14.53
N PHE A 377 -23.55 -9.79 13.24
CA PHE A 377 -24.41 -10.51 12.27
C PHE A 377 -24.48 -12.01 12.54
N LEU A 378 -23.46 -12.61 13.17
CA LEU A 378 -23.45 -14.02 13.59
C LEU A 378 -24.09 -14.22 14.97
N GLY A 379 -24.52 -13.16 15.64
CA GLY A 379 -25.11 -13.23 16.97
C GLY A 379 -24.11 -13.67 18.04
N GLU A 380 -22.85 -13.26 17.90
CA GLU A 380 -21.80 -13.52 18.87
C GLU A 380 -21.56 -12.31 19.78
N GLU A 381 -21.48 -12.57 21.07
CA GLU A 381 -21.00 -11.65 22.09
C GLU A 381 -19.56 -12.04 22.44
N GLY A 382 -18.62 -11.12 22.26
CA GLY A 382 -17.21 -11.38 22.55
C GLY A 382 -16.31 -10.24 22.09
N SER A 383 -15.12 -10.16 22.69
CA SER A 383 -14.11 -9.22 22.23
C SER A 383 -13.52 -9.68 20.90
N VAL A 384 -13.47 -8.77 19.95
CA VAL A 384 -12.73 -8.92 18.70
C VAL A 384 -11.49 -8.09 18.82
N ARG A 385 -10.32 -8.65 18.51
CA ARG A 385 -9.07 -7.93 18.42
C ARG A 385 -8.36 -8.31 17.12
N PHE A 386 -7.91 -7.31 16.42
CA PHE A 386 -7.10 -7.48 15.22
C PHE A 386 -5.96 -6.47 15.22
N GLN A 387 -4.71 -6.95 15.04
CA GLN A 387 -3.54 -6.09 15.04
C GLN A 387 -2.53 -6.52 14.00
N ILE A 388 -2.23 -5.62 13.06
CA ILE A 388 -1.09 -5.75 12.14
C ILE A 388 0.19 -5.48 12.94
N ASN A 389 1.27 -6.20 12.57
CA ASN A 389 2.56 -6.04 13.21
C ASN A 389 3.04 -4.57 13.17
N THR A 390 3.43 -4.04 14.33
CA THR A 390 4.02 -2.70 14.50
C THR A 390 5.47 -2.76 14.97
N ASP A 391 6.03 -3.97 15.14
CA ASP A 391 7.41 -4.19 15.50
C ASP A 391 8.24 -4.47 14.22
N TYR A 392 8.84 -3.43 13.69
CA TYR A 392 9.54 -3.48 12.39
C TYR A 392 11.03 -3.74 12.51
N ILE A 393 11.60 -3.53 13.69
CA ILE A 393 13.02 -3.74 13.96
C ILE A 393 13.15 -5.09 14.66
N PRO A 394 13.91 -6.06 14.13
CA PRO A 394 14.30 -7.21 14.91
C PRO A 394 15.09 -6.69 16.12
N ALA A 395 14.56 -6.85 17.31
CA ALA A 395 15.32 -6.61 18.52
C ALA A 395 16.41 -7.69 18.61
N ASN A 396 17.52 -7.49 17.89
CA ASN A 396 18.70 -8.34 18.10
C ASN A 396 19.26 -7.96 19.47
N LEU A 397 18.96 -8.78 20.46
CA LEU A 397 19.57 -8.65 21.78
C LEU A 397 21.07 -8.88 21.64
N ASP A 398 21.87 -7.91 22.09
CA ASP A 398 23.32 -8.09 22.17
C ASP A 398 23.67 -8.99 23.36
N ALA A 399 24.91 -9.46 23.41
CA ALA A 399 25.37 -10.38 24.46
C ALA A 399 25.26 -9.74 25.88
N ASN A 400 25.34 -8.42 26.02
CA ASN A 400 25.22 -7.72 27.31
C ASN A 400 23.76 -7.64 27.75
N GLN A 401 22.84 -7.40 26.82
CA GLN A 401 21.40 -7.39 27.08
C GLN A 401 20.90 -8.80 27.47
N ILE A 402 21.41 -9.86 26.79
CA ILE A 402 21.08 -11.24 27.14
C ILE A 402 21.57 -11.55 28.56
N LYS A 403 22.81 -11.15 28.93
CA LYS A 403 23.34 -11.33 30.28
C LYS A 403 22.50 -10.60 31.32
N ALA A 404 22.13 -9.34 31.06
CA ALA A 404 21.29 -8.56 31.97
C ALA A 404 19.91 -9.21 32.19
N LEU A 405 19.28 -9.76 31.14
CA LEU A 405 18.02 -10.48 31.24
C LEU A 405 18.16 -11.78 32.04
N LEU A 406 19.25 -12.51 31.84
CA LEU A 406 19.55 -13.73 32.62
C LEU A 406 19.78 -13.39 34.12
N GLU A 407 20.51 -12.33 34.44
CA GLU A 407 20.70 -11.84 35.80
C GLU A 407 19.39 -11.46 36.47
N LEU A 408 18.48 -10.77 35.77
CA LEU A 408 17.14 -10.43 36.27
C LEU A 408 16.29 -11.68 36.51
N ASN A 409 16.37 -12.69 35.65
CA ASN A 409 15.69 -13.96 35.83
C ASN A 409 16.26 -14.74 37.04
N GLN A 410 17.56 -14.84 37.15
CA GLN A 410 18.25 -15.51 38.28
C GLN A 410 17.95 -14.78 39.60
N ALA A 411 17.79 -13.47 39.59
CA ALA A 411 17.39 -12.70 40.75
C ALA A 411 15.87 -12.81 41.11
N GLY A 412 15.12 -13.65 40.39
CA GLY A 412 13.69 -13.88 40.58
C GLY A 412 12.80 -12.66 40.24
N ARG A 413 13.34 -11.68 39.50
CA ARG A 413 12.64 -10.48 39.07
C ARG A 413 11.98 -10.63 37.68
N TYR A 414 12.27 -11.69 36.97
CA TYR A 414 11.77 -11.99 35.65
C TYR A 414 11.42 -13.47 35.54
N SER A 415 10.21 -13.81 35.09
CA SER A 415 9.79 -15.21 34.95
C SER A 415 10.47 -15.90 33.77
N ASP A 416 10.63 -17.22 33.82
CA ASP A 416 11.20 -18.03 32.72
C ASP A 416 10.41 -17.88 31.43
N GLU A 417 9.09 -17.78 31.55
CA GLU A 417 8.20 -17.57 30.42
C GLU A 417 8.43 -16.19 29.77
N SER A 418 8.51 -15.12 30.57
CA SER A 418 8.79 -13.77 30.07
C SER A 418 10.20 -13.67 29.48
N LEU A 419 11.18 -14.35 30.06
CA LEU A 419 12.54 -14.44 29.50
C LEU A 419 12.54 -15.13 28.15
N PHE A 420 11.84 -16.26 28.05
CA PHE A 420 11.72 -17.00 26.79
C PHE A 420 11.14 -16.13 25.66
N TYR A 421 10.00 -15.47 25.92
CA TYR A 421 9.39 -14.59 24.93
C TYR A 421 10.30 -13.43 24.54
N LYS A 422 11.02 -12.85 25.51
CA LYS A 422 11.97 -11.76 25.22
C LYS A 422 13.17 -12.22 24.38
N LEU A 423 13.70 -13.41 24.65
CA LEU A 423 14.77 -14.01 23.87
C LEU A 423 14.29 -14.43 22.46
N ARG A 424 13.07 -14.94 22.36
CA ARG A 424 12.43 -15.27 21.07
C ARG A 424 12.25 -14.01 20.22
N ASP A 425 11.68 -12.95 20.79
CA ASP A 425 11.48 -11.67 20.12
C ASP A 425 12.82 -11.00 19.77
N GLY A 426 13.88 -11.29 20.53
CA GLY A 426 15.27 -10.92 20.26
C GLY A 426 16.00 -11.80 19.25
N GLY A 427 15.30 -12.72 18.57
CA GLY A 427 15.86 -13.56 17.49
C GLY A 427 16.74 -14.72 17.95
N GLN A 428 16.71 -15.09 19.24
CA GLN A 428 17.49 -16.22 19.79
C GLN A 428 16.76 -17.56 19.64
N TYR A 429 15.44 -17.53 19.42
CA TYR A 429 14.58 -18.68 19.17
C TYR A 429 13.77 -18.48 17.90
N ASP A 430 13.23 -19.56 17.35
CA ASP A 430 12.29 -19.53 16.24
C ASP A 430 11.01 -18.77 16.66
N GLU A 431 10.52 -17.86 15.82
CA GLU A 431 9.34 -17.03 16.10
C GLU A 431 8.06 -17.86 16.32
N THR A 432 7.98 -19.06 15.75
CA THR A 432 6.83 -19.97 15.87
C THR A 432 6.86 -20.82 17.14
N LEU A 433 8.00 -20.85 17.86
CA LEU A 433 8.17 -21.69 19.03
C LEU A 433 7.42 -21.13 20.24
N THR A 434 6.64 -21.98 20.92
CA THR A 434 5.94 -21.64 22.15
C THR A 434 6.76 -22.01 23.39
N TYR A 435 6.52 -21.31 24.50
CA TYR A 435 7.20 -21.60 25.77
C TYR A 435 6.98 -23.06 26.23
N ASP A 436 5.75 -23.58 26.08
CA ASP A 436 5.43 -24.96 26.46
C ASP A 436 6.15 -26.02 25.61
N GLU A 437 6.35 -25.73 24.32
CA GLU A 437 7.12 -26.62 23.44
C GLU A 437 8.59 -26.61 23.81
N GLU A 438 9.18 -25.46 24.08
CA GLU A 438 10.57 -25.36 24.50
C GLU A 438 10.77 -25.98 25.86
N LYS A 439 9.86 -25.80 26.81
CA LYS A 439 9.88 -26.45 28.09
C LYS A 439 9.85 -27.98 27.98
N LYS A 440 9.07 -28.54 27.04
CA LYS A 440 9.06 -29.96 26.72
C LYS A 440 10.38 -30.43 26.12
N ARG A 441 11.00 -29.64 25.23
CA ARG A 441 12.31 -29.92 24.64
C ARG A 441 13.41 -29.94 25.69
N ILE A 442 13.43 -28.95 26.58
CA ILE A 442 14.38 -28.91 27.71
C ILE A 442 14.20 -30.12 28.62
N ALA A 443 12.96 -30.47 28.97
CA ALA A 443 12.67 -31.64 29.81
C ALA A 443 13.05 -32.98 29.13
N ALA A 444 13.02 -33.04 27.81
CA ALA A 444 13.42 -34.22 27.03
C ALA A 444 14.94 -34.29 26.79
N SER A 445 15.66 -33.18 26.93
CA SER A 445 17.12 -33.17 26.86
C SER A 445 17.69 -33.75 28.15
N THR A 446 18.38 -34.92 28.04
CA THR A 446 19.03 -35.57 29.17
C THR A 446 19.99 -34.58 29.84
N PRO A 447 19.97 -34.44 31.18
CA PRO A 447 20.93 -33.58 31.86
C PRO A 447 22.35 -34.13 31.61
N VAL A 448 23.24 -33.27 31.14
CA VAL A 448 24.68 -33.58 31.14
C VAL A 448 25.09 -33.66 32.60
N GLU A 449 25.37 -34.87 33.10
CA GLU A 449 25.98 -35.03 34.41
C GLU A 449 27.31 -34.25 34.42
N VAL A 450 27.35 -33.17 35.17
CA VAL A 450 28.59 -32.44 35.45
C VAL A 450 29.40 -33.36 36.37
N PRO A 451 30.63 -33.83 36.00
CA PRO A 451 31.43 -34.66 36.87
C PRO A 451 31.70 -33.92 38.18
N VAL A 452 31.22 -34.44 39.29
CA VAL A 452 31.58 -33.95 40.62
C VAL A 452 33.07 -34.24 40.85
N PRO A 453 33.92 -33.27 41.13
CA PRO A 453 35.32 -33.55 41.42
C PRO A 453 35.42 -34.44 42.66
N PRO A 454 36.34 -35.41 42.69
CA PRO A 454 36.44 -36.34 43.82
C PRO A 454 36.82 -35.59 45.10
N THR A 455 35.91 -35.57 46.05
CA THR A 455 36.19 -35.23 47.43
C THR A 455 36.96 -36.39 48.07
N GLY A 456 38.27 -36.26 48.15
CA GLY A 456 39.08 -37.29 48.78
C GLY A 456 40.54 -36.90 48.91
N LEU A 457 40.89 -36.13 49.93
CA LEU A 457 42.17 -36.17 50.53
C LEU A 457 41.98 -36.27 52.05
N ALA A 458 42.03 -37.53 52.50
CA ALA A 458 42.30 -37.81 53.91
C ALA A 458 43.67 -37.29 54.24
N SER A 459 43.82 -36.53 55.32
CA SER A 459 45.10 -36.19 55.92
C SER A 459 45.68 -37.45 56.67
N PRO A 460 46.92 -37.73 56.49
CA PRO A 460 47.61 -38.61 57.43
C PRO A 460 48.10 -37.82 58.63
N GLU A 461 48.20 -38.49 59.76
CA GLU A 461 48.69 -38.12 61.09
C GLU A 461 49.95 -37.26 61.09
#